data_986778c7a6aeb3d275dc377250fc6f0e
#
_entry.id   986778c7a6aeb3d275dc377250fc6f0e
#
_cell.length_a   1.000
_cell.length_b   1.000
_cell.length_c   1.000
_cell.angle_alpha   90.00
_cell.angle_beta   90.00
_cell.angle_gamma   90.00
#
_symmetry.space_group_name_H-M   'P 1'
#
loop_
_entity.id
_entity.type
_entity.pdbx_description
1 polymer ?
#
loop_
_entity_poly.entity_id
_entity_poly.type
_entity_poly.pdbx_seq_one_letter_code
_entity_poly.pdbx_strand_id
1 'polypeptide(L)'
;MAGSPAWAAEGSGASPQVFGIPVDFVLFALTLLGVALFHHHTLRVALTGLAVIAGYKLLFTGFHEGPGVAGLLAHLHAEWVVLANLFALLLGFAILSNHFEKSHVPDLLPRFLPDDWKGPLALLVLVFVLSAFLDNIAAAIIGGQIAASVFRGKVHIGYIAALVAASNAGGSGSVVGDTTTTMMWIDGVSPVNVLHAYVAAVVALVVFGIPAALQQQAYSPIVRDARKGLHIDMHRLAIVAFILVAAIATNVVVNLNFAGLADRFPFIE
;
A
#
# COMPACT_ATOMS: atom_id res chain seq x y z
N MET A 1 11.67 -33.44 -8.59
CA MET A 1 10.23 -33.58 -8.81
C MET A 1 9.58 -32.53 -7.96
N ALA A 2 9.18 -31.41 -8.56
CA ALA A 2 8.51 -30.32 -7.87
C ALA A 2 7.05 -30.73 -7.63
N GLY A 3 6.67 -30.91 -6.36
CA GLY A 3 5.28 -31.15 -5.97
C GLY A 3 4.46 -29.89 -6.28
N SER A 4 3.33 -30.07 -6.97
CA SER A 4 2.34 -29.03 -7.19
C SER A 4 1.81 -28.58 -5.83
N PRO A 5 1.63 -27.26 -5.60
CA PRO A 5 1.13 -26.76 -4.34
C PRO A 5 -0.28 -27.28 -4.08
N ALA A 6 -0.55 -27.70 -2.84
CA ALA A 6 -1.76 -28.41 -2.42
C ALA A 6 -3.08 -27.62 -2.57
N TRP A 7 -3.05 -26.33 -2.88
CA TRP A 7 -4.23 -25.50 -3.16
C TRP A 7 -4.85 -25.71 -4.54
N ALA A 8 -4.19 -26.50 -5.43
CA ALA A 8 -4.63 -26.71 -6.81
C ALA A 8 -5.57 -27.92 -6.98
N ALA A 9 -5.90 -28.64 -5.92
CA ALA A 9 -6.74 -29.84 -6.02
C ALA A 9 -7.58 -30.01 -4.77
N GLU A 10 -8.74 -29.34 -4.71
CA GLU A 10 -9.94 -29.85 -4.04
C GLU A 10 -11.02 -28.78 -4.03
N GLY A 11 -12.01 -28.96 -4.87
CA GLY A 11 -13.21 -28.11 -4.95
C GLY A 11 -13.83 -28.16 -6.33
N SER A 12 -14.05 -29.37 -6.88
CA SER A 12 -14.66 -29.56 -8.20
C SER A 12 -16.21 -29.50 -8.16
N GLY A 13 -16.74 -28.37 -7.78
CA GLY A 13 -17.93 -27.84 -8.41
C GLY A 13 -17.42 -26.85 -9.46
N ALA A 14 -17.55 -27.17 -10.77
CA ALA A 14 -17.08 -26.26 -11.83
C ALA A 14 -17.76 -24.91 -11.63
N SER A 15 -17.04 -23.94 -11.02
CA SER A 15 -17.56 -22.58 -10.87
C SER A 15 -17.91 -22.05 -12.25
N PRO A 16 -19.08 -21.42 -12.44
CA PRO A 16 -19.46 -20.84 -13.72
C PRO A 16 -18.32 -19.96 -14.24
N GLN A 17 -17.93 -20.19 -15.49
CA GLN A 17 -16.81 -19.49 -16.14
C GLN A 17 -17.32 -18.67 -17.32
N VAL A 18 -16.76 -17.47 -17.49
CA VAL A 18 -16.95 -16.63 -18.67
C VAL A 18 -15.59 -16.56 -19.38
N PHE A 19 -15.52 -17.09 -20.59
CA PHE A 19 -14.27 -17.21 -21.37
C PHE A 19 -13.12 -17.94 -20.63
N GLY A 20 -13.45 -18.95 -19.81
CA GLY A 20 -12.46 -19.69 -19.02
C GLY A 20 -12.02 -19.01 -17.73
N ILE A 21 -12.60 -17.85 -17.39
CA ILE A 21 -12.32 -17.10 -16.15
C ILE A 21 -13.49 -17.32 -15.19
N PRO A 22 -13.24 -17.67 -13.91
CA PRO A 22 -14.29 -17.77 -12.91
C PRO A 22 -15.06 -16.44 -12.77
N VAL A 23 -16.39 -16.53 -12.61
CA VAL A 23 -17.28 -15.34 -12.57
C VAL A 23 -16.95 -14.41 -11.41
N ASP A 24 -16.51 -14.92 -10.27
CA ASP A 24 -16.08 -14.12 -9.13
C ASP A 24 -14.88 -13.19 -9.47
N PHE A 25 -13.91 -13.65 -10.26
CA PHE A 25 -12.82 -12.79 -10.76
C PHE A 25 -13.34 -11.74 -11.75
N VAL A 26 -14.31 -12.05 -12.58
CA VAL A 26 -14.95 -11.07 -13.48
C VAL A 26 -15.68 -10.00 -12.66
N LEU A 27 -16.44 -10.40 -11.65
CA LEU A 27 -17.13 -9.48 -10.74
C LEU A 27 -16.14 -8.61 -9.96
N PHE A 28 -15.02 -9.18 -9.53
CA PHE A 28 -13.95 -8.44 -8.87
C PHE A 28 -13.32 -7.40 -9.82
N ALA A 29 -12.99 -7.79 -11.05
CA ALA A 29 -12.46 -6.87 -12.05
C ALA A 29 -13.44 -5.74 -12.38
N LEU A 30 -14.74 -6.02 -12.48
CA LEU A 30 -15.78 -5.01 -12.66
C LEU A 30 -15.88 -4.07 -11.46
N THR A 31 -15.71 -4.59 -10.24
CA THR A 31 -15.68 -3.76 -9.02
C THR A 31 -14.49 -2.80 -9.04
N LEU A 32 -13.28 -3.28 -9.41
CA LEU A 32 -12.10 -2.43 -9.55
C LEU A 32 -12.28 -1.37 -10.63
N LEU A 33 -12.84 -1.74 -11.77
CA LEU A 33 -13.18 -0.79 -12.83
C LEU A 33 -14.19 0.25 -12.35
N GLY A 34 -15.21 -0.19 -11.61
CA GLY A 34 -16.19 0.70 -10.98
C GLY A 34 -15.55 1.68 -10.01
N VAL A 35 -14.62 1.25 -9.17
CA VAL A 35 -13.86 2.10 -8.25
C VAL A 35 -13.04 3.15 -9.04
N ALA A 36 -12.41 2.75 -10.15
CA ALA A 36 -11.64 3.66 -10.98
C ALA A 36 -12.52 4.71 -11.68
N LEU A 37 -13.68 4.29 -12.21
CA LEU A 37 -14.60 5.20 -12.92
C LEU A 37 -15.38 6.12 -11.99
N PHE A 38 -15.80 5.61 -10.82
CA PHE A 38 -16.61 6.34 -9.83
C PHE A 38 -15.78 6.75 -8.61
N HIS A 39 -14.61 7.31 -8.84
CA HIS A 39 -13.62 7.68 -7.81
C HIS A 39 -14.17 8.59 -6.68
N HIS A 40 -15.24 9.37 -6.92
CA HIS A 40 -15.92 10.14 -5.87
C HIS A 40 -16.80 9.29 -4.93
N HIS A 41 -17.11 8.04 -5.31
CA HIS A 41 -17.99 7.13 -4.57
C HIS A 41 -17.33 5.78 -4.28
N THR A 42 -16.01 5.75 -4.14
CA THR A 42 -15.17 4.56 -4.00
C THR A 42 -15.72 3.57 -2.97
N LEU A 43 -16.05 4.06 -1.76
CA LEU A 43 -16.58 3.22 -0.69
C LEU A 43 -17.92 2.56 -1.08
N ARG A 44 -18.82 3.32 -1.71
CA ARG A 44 -20.14 2.75 -2.13
C ARG A 44 -19.96 1.69 -3.19
N VAL A 45 -19.07 1.92 -4.17
CA VAL A 45 -18.77 0.96 -5.23
C VAL A 45 -18.12 -0.29 -4.65
N ALA A 46 -17.14 -0.14 -3.76
CA ALA A 46 -16.46 -1.27 -3.12
C ALA A 46 -17.43 -2.11 -2.28
N LEU A 47 -18.28 -1.48 -1.46
CA LEU A 47 -19.29 -2.18 -0.67
C LEU A 47 -20.36 -2.88 -1.54
N THR A 48 -20.75 -2.26 -2.65
CA THR A 48 -21.67 -2.88 -3.62
C THR A 48 -21.01 -4.09 -4.27
N GLY A 49 -19.76 -3.97 -4.71
CA GLY A 49 -18.99 -5.06 -5.28
C GLY A 49 -18.83 -6.22 -4.29
N LEU A 50 -18.47 -5.91 -3.04
CA LEU A 50 -18.40 -6.92 -1.98
C LEU A 50 -19.74 -7.64 -1.79
N ALA A 51 -20.85 -6.90 -1.71
CA ALA A 51 -22.19 -7.48 -1.55
C ALA A 51 -22.58 -8.36 -2.74
N VAL A 52 -22.26 -7.94 -3.98
CA VAL A 52 -22.53 -8.71 -5.20
C VAL A 52 -21.70 -9.99 -5.22
N ILE A 53 -20.40 -9.93 -4.93
CA ILE A 53 -19.51 -11.11 -4.93
C ILE A 53 -19.90 -12.07 -3.80
N ALA A 54 -20.16 -11.54 -2.59
CA ALA A 54 -20.62 -12.37 -1.47
C ALA A 54 -21.98 -13.02 -1.78
N GLY A 55 -22.93 -12.27 -2.33
CA GLY A 55 -24.22 -12.78 -2.77
C GLY A 55 -24.10 -13.84 -3.86
N TYR A 56 -23.23 -13.63 -4.83
CA TYR A 56 -22.93 -14.63 -5.86
C TYR A 56 -22.37 -15.93 -5.24
N LYS A 57 -21.40 -15.81 -4.34
CA LYS A 57 -20.84 -16.97 -3.64
C LYS A 57 -21.88 -17.69 -2.77
N LEU A 58 -22.72 -16.94 -2.07
CA LEU A 58 -23.80 -17.54 -1.27
C LEU A 58 -24.80 -18.35 -2.08
N LEU A 59 -25.10 -17.91 -3.32
CA LEU A 59 -26.18 -18.50 -4.13
C LEU A 59 -25.68 -19.57 -5.11
N PHE A 60 -24.44 -19.44 -5.63
CA PHE A 60 -24.01 -20.23 -6.79
C PHE A 60 -22.77 -21.10 -6.56
N THR A 61 -21.75 -20.62 -5.87
CA THR A 61 -20.45 -21.32 -5.79
C THR A 61 -20.08 -21.79 -4.39
N GLY A 62 -20.57 -21.14 -3.35
CA GLY A 62 -20.14 -21.40 -1.97
C GLY A 62 -18.78 -20.76 -1.63
N PHE A 63 -18.33 -21.00 -0.40
CA PHE A 63 -17.03 -20.60 0.14
C PHE A 63 -16.15 -21.86 0.26
N HIS A 64 -14.86 -21.68 0.54
CA HIS A 64 -13.95 -22.80 0.71
C HIS A 64 -14.43 -23.79 1.79
N GLU A 65 -15.04 -23.27 2.85
CA GLU A 65 -15.55 -24.03 4.01
C GLU A 65 -16.94 -24.62 3.79
N GLY A 66 -17.63 -24.28 2.68
CA GLY A 66 -18.93 -24.85 2.36
C GLY A 66 -19.89 -23.88 1.65
N PRO A 67 -21.08 -24.38 1.30
CA PRO A 67 -22.08 -23.57 0.61
C PRO A 67 -22.95 -22.75 1.56
N GLY A 68 -23.53 -21.68 1.02
CA GLY A 68 -24.56 -20.86 1.68
C GLY A 68 -24.06 -20.08 2.89
N VAL A 69 -24.99 -19.71 3.76
CA VAL A 69 -24.71 -18.87 4.95
C VAL A 69 -23.80 -19.58 5.96
N ALA A 70 -23.94 -20.89 6.10
CA ALA A 70 -23.06 -21.68 6.98
C ALA A 70 -21.60 -21.63 6.50
N GLY A 71 -21.37 -21.77 5.19
CA GLY A 71 -20.05 -21.62 4.58
C GLY A 71 -19.48 -20.21 4.76
N LEU A 72 -20.28 -19.16 4.61
CA LEU A 72 -19.85 -17.78 4.88
C LEU A 72 -19.41 -17.58 6.33
N LEU A 73 -20.20 -18.09 7.29
CA LEU A 73 -19.85 -17.94 8.72
C LEU A 73 -18.60 -18.74 9.07
N ALA A 74 -18.45 -19.94 8.52
CA ALA A 74 -17.25 -20.76 8.71
C ALA A 74 -16.01 -20.07 8.09
N HIS A 75 -16.13 -19.51 6.90
CA HIS A 75 -15.08 -18.74 6.24
C HIS A 75 -14.67 -17.51 7.06
N LEU A 76 -15.65 -16.70 7.51
CA LEU A 76 -15.36 -15.57 8.39
C LEU A 76 -14.70 -15.99 9.72
N HIS A 77 -15.09 -17.16 10.24
CA HIS A 77 -14.47 -17.70 11.45
C HIS A 77 -13.05 -18.23 11.18
N ALA A 78 -12.75 -18.75 10.00
CA ALA A 78 -11.40 -19.17 9.63
C ALA A 78 -10.48 -17.97 9.40
N GLU A 79 -10.98 -16.93 8.71
CA GLU A 79 -10.16 -15.79 8.25
C GLU A 79 -10.21 -14.56 9.19
N TRP A 80 -10.96 -14.62 10.31
CA TRP A 80 -11.16 -13.44 11.15
C TRP A 80 -9.85 -12.84 11.70
N VAL A 81 -8.85 -13.68 11.99
CA VAL A 81 -7.54 -13.24 12.49
C VAL A 81 -6.82 -12.41 11.43
N VAL A 82 -6.78 -12.90 10.19
CA VAL A 82 -6.17 -12.19 9.05
C VAL A 82 -6.88 -10.85 8.82
N LEU A 83 -8.22 -10.85 8.85
CA LEU A 83 -9.01 -9.63 8.68
C LEU A 83 -8.78 -8.62 9.83
N ALA A 84 -8.68 -9.11 11.07
CA ALA A 84 -8.41 -8.27 12.24
C ALA A 84 -6.99 -7.69 12.19
N ASN A 85 -6.00 -8.48 11.81
CA ASN A 85 -4.61 -8.04 11.66
C ASN A 85 -4.49 -6.99 10.55
N LEU A 86 -5.11 -7.20 9.40
CA LEU A 86 -5.16 -6.21 8.32
C LEU A 86 -5.83 -4.90 8.76
N PHE A 87 -6.96 -4.98 9.46
CA PHE A 87 -7.63 -3.80 9.98
C PHE A 87 -6.75 -3.03 10.98
N ALA A 88 -6.11 -3.74 11.92
CA ALA A 88 -5.22 -3.15 12.91
C ALA A 88 -4.00 -2.50 12.26
N LEU A 89 -3.42 -3.16 11.23
CA LEU A 89 -2.30 -2.63 10.44
C LEU A 89 -2.68 -1.34 9.72
N LEU A 90 -3.80 -1.35 8.99
CA LEU A 90 -4.29 -0.16 8.28
C LEU A 90 -4.60 1.00 9.23
N LEU A 91 -5.20 0.70 10.38
CA LEU A 91 -5.46 1.70 11.44
C LEU A 91 -4.15 2.27 12.00
N GLY A 92 -3.16 1.40 12.24
CA GLY A 92 -1.83 1.80 12.71
C GLY A 92 -1.14 2.72 11.71
N PHE A 93 -1.17 2.40 10.42
CA PHE A 93 -0.61 3.25 9.37
C PHE A 93 -1.35 4.58 9.22
N ALA A 94 -2.67 4.59 9.36
CA ALA A 94 -3.45 5.83 9.33
C ALA A 94 -3.08 6.76 10.51
N ILE A 95 -2.90 6.20 11.70
CA ILE A 95 -2.44 6.95 12.88
C ILE A 95 -1.03 7.49 12.69
N LEU A 96 -0.11 6.64 12.20
CA LEU A 96 1.28 6.99 11.92
C LEU A 96 1.37 8.14 10.91
N SER A 97 0.66 8.00 9.78
CA SER A 97 0.59 9.02 8.73
C SER A 97 0.05 10.36 9.26
N ASN A 98 -1.01 10.34 10.06
CA ASN A 98 -1.57 11.55 10.66
C ASN A 98 -0.59 12.25 11.60
N HIS A 99 0.16 11.51 12.42
CA HIS A 99 1.20 12.08 13.28
C HIS A 99 2.37 12.63 12.46
N PHE A 100 2.78 11.94 11.40
CA PHE A 100 3.85 12.41 10.52
C PHE A 100 3.45 13.69 9.78
N GLU A 101 2.24 13.74 9.21
CA GLU A 101 1.72 14.95 8.55
C GLU A 101 1.68 16.13 9.52
N LYS A 102 1.14 15.94 10.73
CA LYS A 102 1.05 16.97 11.77
C LYS A 102 2.37 17.32 12.43
N SER A 103 3.47 16.63 12.14
CA SER A 103 4.80 16.96 12.62
C SER A 103 5.41 18.17 11.91
N HIS A 104 4.79 18.64 10.81
CA HIS A 104 5.29 19.69 9.91
C HIS A 104 6.61 19.35 9.20
N VAL A 105 7.10 18.13 9.31
CA VAL A 105 8.26 17.67 8.52
C VAL A 105 7.98 17.77 7.03
N PRO A 106 6.82 17.29 6.50
CA PRO A 106 6.51 17.44 5.08
C PRO A 106 6.52 18.89 4.58
N ASP A 107 6.10 19.84 5.40
CA ASP A 107 6.08 21.27 5.06
C ASP A 107 7.47 21.89 4.96
N LEU A 108 8.47 21.28 5.59
CA LEU A 108 9.86 21.75 5.57
C LEU A 108 10.71 21.12 4.47
N LEU A 109 10.29 19.98 3.94
CA LEU A 109 11.01 19.27 2.88
C LEU A 109 11.25 20.10 1.62
N PRO A 110 10.35 21.00 1.17
CA PRO A 110 10.59 21.88 0.04
C PRO A 110 11.86 22.71 0.14
N ARG A 111 12.35 23.01 1.35
CA ARG A 111 13.58 23.81 1.57
C ARG A 111 14.84 23.08 1.09
N PHE A 112 14.80 21.76 1.07
CA PHE A 112 15.94 20.91 0.73
C PHE A 112 15.95 20.49 -0.73
N LEU A 113 14.88 20.80 -1.49
CA LEU A 113 14.78 20.43 -2.88
C LEU A 113 15.61 21.38 -3.75
N PRO A 114 16.44 20.88 -4.71
CA PRO A 114 17.12 21.68 -5.71
C PRO A 114 16.15 22.51 -6.58
N ASP A 115 16.63 23.63 -7.13
CA ASP A 115 15.80 24.54 -7.96
C ASP A 115 15.72 24.13 -9.43
N ASP A 116 16.52 23.13 -9.81
CA ASP A 116 16.57 22.57 -11.16
C ASP A 116 15.68 21.30 -11.29
N TRP A 117 15.79 20.59 -12.41
CA TRP A 117 15.08 19.35 -12.66
C TRP A 117 15.33 18.25 -11.60
N LYS A 118 16.41 18.38 -10.84
CA LYS A 118 16.71 17.46 -9.72
C LYS A 118 15.76 17.68 -8.55
N GLY A 119 15.14 18.85 -8.42
CA GLY A 119 14.14 19.11 -7.38
C GLY A 119 12.90 18.22 -7.53
N PRO A 120 12.22 18.23 -8.67
CA PRO A 120 11.14 17.26 -8.92
C PRO A 120 11.60 15.80 -8.78
N LEU A 121 12.79 15.43 -9.26
CA LEU A 121 13.33 14.08 -9.08
C LEU A 121 13.55 13.75 -7.60
N ALA A 122 14.14 14.65 -6.84
CA ALA A 122 14.34 14.47 -5.40
C ALA A 122 13.03 14.28 -4.64
N LEU A 123 11.95 14.95 -5.07
CA LEU A 123 10.61 14.71 -4.50
C LEU A 123 10.09 13.31 -4.82
N LEU A 124 10.31 12.78 -6.03
CA LEU A 124 9.94 11.40 -6.36
C LEU A 124 10.76 10.40 -5.53
N VAL A 125 12.08 10.62 -5.38
CA VAL A 125 12.93 9.80 -4.52
C VAL A 125 12.47 9.86 -3.06
N LEU A 126 12.10 11.05 -2.58
CA LEU A 126 11.58 11.23 -1.23
C LEU A 126 10.30 10.42 -1.01
N VAL A 127 9.34 10.49 -1.95
CA VAL A 127 8.09 9.73 -1.88
C VAL A 127 8.36 8.23 -1.92
N PHE A 128 9.29 7.80 -2.76
CA PHE A 128 9.76 6.41 -2.82
C PHE A 128 10.31 5.94 -1.46
N VAL A 129 11.18 6.73 -0.84
CA VAL A 129 11.76 6.41 0.47
C VAL A 129 10.71 6.44 1.58
N LEU A 130 9.83 7.44 1.59
CA LEU A 130 8.74 7.52 2.57
C LEU A 130 7.82 6.30 2.48
N SER A 131 7.52 5.83 1.28
CA SER A 131 6.65 4.67 1.06
C SER A 131 7.29 3.34 1.49
N ALA A 132 8.60 3.29 1.70
CA ALA A 132 9.24 2.12 2.30
C ALA A 132 8.89 1.95 3.79
N PHE A 133 8.38 3.00 4.46
CA PHE A 133 8.09 3.02 5.89
C PHE A 133 6.64 3.42 6.20
N LEU A 134 6.02 4.18 5.32
CA LEU A 134 4.62 4.59 5.38
C LEU A 134 3.85 3.82 4.32
N ASP A 135 2.55 3.64 4.56
CA ASP A 135 1.66 3.13 3.52
C ASP A 135 1.78 3.97 2.22
N ASN A 136 1.73 3.28 1.09
CA ASN A 136 1.90 3.90 -0.23
C ASN A 136 0.87 5.00 -0.53
N ILE A 137 -0.36 4.88 -0.02
CA ILE A 137 -1.40 5.91 -0.16
C ILE A 137 -1.00 7.16 0.63
N ALA A 138 -0.55 6.99 1.87
CA ALA A 138 -0.08 8.10 2.70
C ALA A 138 1.12 8.81 2.08
N ALA A 139 2.11 8.06 1.59
CA ALA A 139 3.28 8.61 0.91
C ALA A 139 2.89 9.39 -0.36
N ALA A 140 1.93 8.88 -1.16
CA ALA A 140 1.41 9.57 -2.34
C ALA A 140 0.69 10.88 -1.98
N ILE A 141 -0.15 10.89 -0.93
CA ILE A 141 -0.86 12.08 -0.46
C ILE A 141 0.13 13.14 0.00
N ILE A 142 1.09 12.78 0.85
CA ILE A 142 2.13 13.69 1.35
C ILE A 142 2.94 14.26 0.18
N GLY A 143 3.40 13.40 -0.73
CA GLY A 143 4.13 13.82 -1.92
C GLY A 143 3.31 14.73 -2.83
N GLY A 144 2.01 14.45 -3.00
CA GLY A 144 1.08 15.28 -3.76
C GLY A 144 0.89 16.67 -3.14
N GLN A 145 0.76 16.76 -1.82
CA GLN A 145 0.67 18.03 -1.09
C GLN A 145 1.95 18.85 -1.24
N ILE A 146 3.13 18.20 -1.09
CA ILE A 146 4.42 18.86 -1.31
C ILE A 146 4.52 19.35 -2.76
N ALA A 147 4.18 18.50 -3.75
CA ALA A 147 4.19 18.88 -5.15
C ALA A 147 3.27 20.07 -5.43
N ALA A 148 2.03 20.06 -4.91
CA ALA A 148 1.10 21.18 -5.04
C ALA A 148 1.66 22.48 -4.44
N SER A 149 2.38 22.39 -3.33
CA SER A 149 3.02 23.54 -2.69
C SER A 149 4.18 24.07 -3.52
N VAL A 150 5.16 23.21 -3.87
CA VAL A 150 6.40 23.64 -4.56
C VAL A 150 6.18 24.06 -6.01
N PHE A 151 5.14 23.54 -6.68
CA PHE A 151 4.78 23.93 -8.04
C PHE A 151 3.59 24.91 -8.10
N ARG A 152 3.16 25.48 -6.96
CA ARG A 152 2.07 26.45 -6.83
C ARG A 152 0.77 25.96 -7.49
N GLY A 153 0.42 24.72 -7.28
CA GLY A 153 -0.76 24.06 -7.87
C GLY A 153 -0.62 23.69 -9.35
N LYS A 154 0.49 24.03 -10.01
CA LYS A 154 0.74 23.69 -11.42
C LYS A 154 1.52 22.37 -11.52
N VAL A 155 0.86 21.26 -11.24
CA VAL A 155 1.47 19.93 -11.33
C VAL A 155 1.02 19.25 -12.62
N HIS A 156 1.99 18.82 -13.44
CA HIS A 156 1.70 18.10 -14.68
C HIS A 156 1.11 16.72 -14.39
N ILE A 157 0.11 16.27 -15.14
CA ILE A 157 -0.56 14.98 -14.90
C ILE A 157 0.41 13.80 -14.96
N GLY A 158 1.38 13.82 -15.87
CA GLY A 158 2.43 12.79 -15.95
C GLY A 158 3.31 12.76 -14.71
N TYR A 159 3.55 13.90 -14.06
CA TYR A 159 4.31 13.94 -12.81
C TYR A 159 3.49 13.41 -11.63
N ILE A 160 2.18 13.69 -11.58
CA ILE A 160 1.28 13.07 -10.58
C ILE A 160 1.30 11.55 -10.73
N ALA A 161 1.18 11.06 -11.97
CA ALA A 161 1.27 9.62 -12.25
C ALA A 161 2.62 9.02 -11.80
N ALA A 162 3.73 9.72 -12.08
CA ALA A 162 5.06 9.30 -11.62
C ALA A 162 5.20 9.30 -10.10
N LEU A 163 4.56 10.24 -9.40
CA LEU A 163 4.55 10.33 -7.96
C LEU A 163 3.80 9.17 -7.32
N VAL A 164 2.63 8.81 -7.86
CA VAL A 164 1.87 7.62 -7.44
C VAL A 164 2.65 6.34 -7.76
N ALA A 165 3.28 6.27 -8.93
CA ALA A 165 4.13 5.13 -9.28
C ALA A 165 5.35 5.01 -8.34
N ALA A 166 5.99 6.12 -7.98
CA ALA A 166 7.11 6.15 -7.05
C ALA A 166 6.70 5.69 -5.63
N SER A 167 5.49 6.07 -5.16
CA SER A 167 4.98 5.59 -3.88
C SER A 167 4.74 4.08 -3.89
N ASN A 168 4.11 3.54 -4.92
CA ASN A 168 3.91 2.08 -5.02
C ASN A 168 5.24 1.33 -5.15
N ALA A 169 6.17 1.84 -5.97
CA ALA A 169 7.49 1.24 -6.13
C ALA A 169 8.32 1.25 -4.84
N GLY A 170 8.20 2.32 -4.03
CA GLY A 170 8.86 2.43 -2.72
C GLY A 170 8.35 1.43 -1.70
N GLY A 171 7.06 1.11 -1.71
CA GLY A 171 6.45 0.08 -0.86
C GLY A 171 6.80 -1.35 -1.29
N SER A 172 7.02 -1.59 -2.58
CA SER A 172 7.12 -2.94 -3.16
C SER A 172 8.25 -3.82 -2.61
N GLY A 173 9.31 -3.23 -2.08
CA GLY A 173 10.44 -3.95 -1.48
C GLY A 173 10.44 -3.93 0.05
N SER A 174 9.42 -3.36 0.69
CA SER A 174 9.33 -3.23 2.14
C SER A 174 8.15 -4.02 2.68
N VAL A 175 8.39 -4.85 3.67
CA VAL A 175 7.32 -5.58 4.38
C VAL A 175 6.52 -4.68 5.35
N VAL A 176 6.92 -3.43 5.51
CA VAL A 176 6.25 -2.45 6.39
C VAL A 176 5.51 -1.38 5.57
N GLY A 177 5.99 -1.06 4.38
CA GLY A 177 5.48 0.04 3.55
C GLY A 177 4.30 -0.31 2.65
N ASP A 178 3.96 -1.59 2.48
CA ASP A 178 2.86 -2.03 1.63
C ASP A 178 2.14 -3.23 2.27
N THR A 179 0.82 -3.17 2.31
CA THR A 179 -0.03 -4.25 2.84
C THR A 179 0.16 -5.56 2.09
N THR A 180 0.38 -5.51 0.76
CA THR A 180 0.58 -6.70 -0.06
C THR A 180 1.85 -7.45 0.34
N THR A 181 2.96 -6.74 0.51
CA THR A 181 4.23 -7.33 0.93
C THR A 181 4.22 -7.79 2.39
N THR A 182 3.47 -7.10 3.25
CA THR A 182 3.21 -7.56 4.62
C THR A 182 2.46 -8.88 4.61
N MET A 183 1.41 -9.02 3.78
CA MET A 183 0.69 -10.28 3.63
C MET A 183 1.58 -11.42 3.10
N MET A 184 2.44 -11.13 2.10
CA MET A 184 3.42 -12.11 1.60
C MET A 184 4.35 -12.60 2.72
N TRP A 185 4.73 -11.71 3.61
CA TRP A 185 5.57 -12.05 4.75
C TRP A 185 4.83 -12.88 5.79
N ILE A 186 3.59 -12.53 6.16
CA ILE A 186 2.71 -13.34 7.03
C ILE A 186 2.53 -14.75 6.43
N ASP A 187 2.43 -14.86 5.10
CA ASP A 187 2.33 -16.13 4.36
C ASP A 187 3.69 -16.88 4.21
N GLY A 188 4.73 -16.44 4.93
CA GLY A 188 6.03 -17.12 5.03
C GLY A 188 7.08 -16.70 4.01
N VAL A 189 6.84 -15.68 3.19
CA VAL A 189 7.87 -15.14 2.28
C VAL A 189 8.90 -14.36 3.08
N SER A 190 10.18 -14.75 2.98
CA SER A 190 11.27 -14.07 3.69
C SER A 190 11.34 -12.58 3.31
N PRO A 191 11.48 -11.66 4.28
CA PRO A 191 11.68 -10.22 4.03
C PRO A 191 12.86 -9.93 3.08
N VAL A 192 13.91 -10.74 3.14
CA VAL A 192 15.07 -10.62 2.21
C VAL A 192 14.66 -10.87 0.76
N ASN A 193 13.73 -11.80 0.53
CA ASN A 193 13.21 -12.04 -0.82
C ASN A 193 12.36 -10.86 -1.32
N VAL A 194 11.59 -10.24 -0.43
CA VAL A 194 10.80 -9.04 -0.76
C VAL A 194 11.70 -7.86 -1.14
N LEU A 195 12.85 -7.68 -0.47
CA LEU A 195 13.84 -6.65 -0.80
C LEU A 195 14.34 -6.71 -2.26
N HIS A 196 14.33 -7.89 -2.90
CA HIS A 196 14.73 -8.01 -4.31
C HIS A 196 13.84 -7.19 -5.26
N ALA A 197 12.61 -6.89 -4.89
CA ALA A 197 11.72 -6.03 -5.67
C ALA A 197 12.29 -4.61 -5.85
N TYR A 198 13.14 -4.13 -4.93
CA TYR A 198 13.79 -2.83 -5.07
C TYR A 198 14.71 -2.73 -6.29
N VAL A 199 15.26 -3.83 -6.81
CA VAL A 199 16.06 -3.80 -8.03
C VAL A 199 15.23 -3.26 -9.20
N ALA A 200 14.04 -3.84 -9.41
CA ALA A 200 13.14 -3.38 -10.46
C ALA A 200 12.55 -1.99 -10.15
N ALA A 201 12.20 -1.73 -8.88
CA ALA A 201 11.62 -0.48 -8.43
C ALA A 201 12.58 0.71 -8.64
N VAL A 202 13.85 0.57 -8.31
CA VAL A 202 14.88 1.61 -8.52
C VAL A 202 15.13 1.84 -10.00
N VAL A 203 15.22 0.77 -10.81
CA VAL A 203 15.33 0.91 -12.27
C VAL A 203 14.14 1.67 -12.84
N ALA A 204 12.90 1.32 -12.42
CA ALA A 204 11.69 2.02 -12.86
C ALA A 204 11.70 3.49 -12.43
N LEU A 205 12.10 3.79 -11.17
CA LEU A 205 12.21 5.16 -10.68
C LEU A 205 13.20 5.99 -11.53
N VAL A 206 14.34 5.43 -11.92
CA VAL A 206 15.33 6.12 -12.76
C VAL A 206 14.77 6.32 -14.18
N VAL A 207 14.26 5.26 -14.81
CA VAL A 207 13.81 5.28 -16.22
C VAL A 207 12.60 6.19 -16.42
N PHE A 208 11.63 6.19 -15.51
CA PHE A 208 10.40 6.97 -15.63
C PHE A 208 10.43 8.26 -14.81
N GLY A 209 11.13 8.28 -13.68
CA GLY A 209 11.21 9.44 -12.79
C GLY A 209 12.02 10.58 -13.40
N ILE A 210 13.11 10.30 -14.09
CA ILE A 210 13.91 11.35 -14.75
C ILE A 210 13.11 12.08 -15.83
N PRO A 211 12.48 11.40 -16.82
CA PRO A 211 11.62 12.08 -17.79
C PRO A 211 10.46 12.86 -17.16
N ALA A 212 9.81 12.30 -16.14
CA ALA A 212 8.72 12.98 -15.44
C ALA A 212 9.20 14.24 -14.71
N ALA A 213 10.37 14.20 -14.08
CA ALA A 213 10.98 15.34 -13.42
C ALA A 213 11.37 16.45 -14.41
N LEU A 214 11.94 16.09 -15.56
CA LEU A 214 12.26 17.02 -16.64
C LEU A 214 10.99 17.67 -17.21
N GLN A 215 9.94 16.87 -17.45
CA GLN A 215 8.65 17.36 -17.93
C GLN A 215 8.00 18.32 -16.93
N GLN A 216 8.02 18.01 -15.63
CA GLN A 216 7.48 18.88 -14.59
C GLN A 216 8.26 20.20 -14.52
N GLN A 217 9.58 20.16 -14.58
CA GLN A 217 10.42 21.35 -14.53
C GLN A 217 10.17 22.25 -15.73
N ALA A 218 9.96 21.69 -16.92
CA ALA A 218 9.62 22.45 -18.12
C ALA A 218 8.19 23.01 -18.05
N TYR A 219 7.25 22.30 -17.44
CA TYR A 219 5.86 22.72 -17.31
C TYR A 219 5.68 23.82 -16.24
N SER A 220 6.26 23.63 -15.07
CA SER A 220 6.26 24.60 -13.98
C SER A 220 7.48 24.35 -13.11
N PRO A 221 8.46 25.27 -13.11
CA PRO A 221 9.65 25.17 -12.28
C PRO A 221 9.31 25.15 -10.79
N ILE A 222 10.17 24.50 -10.02
CA ILE A 222 10.05 24.44 -8.55
C ILE A 222 10.24 25.84 -7.96
N VAL A 223 9.42 26.19 -6.98
CA VAL A 223 9.50 27.47 -6.27
C VAL A 223 9.73 27.21 -4.80
N ARG A 224 10.84 27.75 -4.29
CA ARG A 224 11.18 27.68 -2.86
C ARG A 224 10.39 28.71 -2.06
N ASP A 225 9.10 28.54 -1.90
CA ASP A 225 8.32 29.31 -0.93
C ASP A 225 8.37 28.60 0.43
N ALA A 226 9.48 28.79 1.16
CA ALA A 226 9.54 28.32 2.53
C ALA A 226 8.59 29.18 3.38
N ARG A 227 7.52 28.61 3.88
CA ARG A 227 6.70 29.27 4.92
C ARG A 227 7.61 29.61 6.09
N LYS A 228 7.87 30.92 6.28
CA LYS A 228 8.70 31.42 7.39
C LYS A 228 7.96 31.14 8.70
N GLY A 229 8.65 30.54 9.67
CA GLY A 229 8.12 30.36 11.03
C GLY A 229 7.52 29.00 11.36
N LEU A 230 7.54 28.02 10.43
CA LEU A 230 7.17 26.64 10.77
C LEU A 230 8.26 25.99 11.62
N HIS A 231 7.86 25.44 12.75
CA HIS A 231 8.72 24.62 13.61
C HIS A 231 8.27 23.17 13.53
N ILE A 232 9.24 22.25 13.52
CA ILE A 232 8.98 20.81 13.59
C ILE A 232 8.40 20.51 14.97
N ASP A 233 7.25 19.83 14.99
CA ASP A 233 6.73 19.24 16.22
C ASP A 233 7.54 17.97 16.54
N MET A 234 8.62 18.14 17.29
CA MET A 234 9.52 17.05 17.67
C MET A 234 8.84 15.98 18.50
N HIS A 235 7.77 16.33 19.24
CA HIS A 235 7.01 15.35 20.02
C HIS A 235 6.27 14.38 19.10
N ARG A 236 5.58 14.88 18.07
CA ARG A 236 4.90 14.05 17.07
C ARG A 236 5.88 13.23 16.25
N LEU A 237 7.01 13.83 15.86
CA LEU A 237 8.07 13.12 15.14
C LEU A 237 8.66 11.99 15.99
N ALA A 238 8.88 12.21 17.29
CA ALA A 238 9.35 11.19 18.21
C ALA A 238 8.33 10.03 18.36
N ILE A 239 7.02 10.32 18.38
CA ILE A 239 5.97 9.30 18.38
C ILE A 239 6.05 8.44 17.10
N VAL A 240 6.18 9.09 15.94
CA VAL A 240 6.33 8.39 14.65
C VAL A 240 7.56 7.49 14.65
N ALA A 241 8.71 8.02 15.05
CA ALA A 241 9.96 7.28 15.12
C ALA A 241 9.85 6.09 16.11
N PHE A 242 9.23 6.31 17.27
CA PHE A 242 9.02 5.26 18.27
C PHE A 242 8.12 4.14 17.73
N ILE A 243 6.99 4.47 17.11
CA ILE A 243 6.06 3.48 16.54
C ILE A 243 6.77 2.65 15.44
N LEU A 244 7.49 3.31 14.53
CA LEU A 244 8.24 2.62 13.46
C LEU A 244 9.31 1.69 14.03
N VAL A 245 10.14 2.18 14.94
CA VAL A 245 11.19 1.37 15.56
C VAL A 245 10.59 0.22 16.37
N ALA A 246 9.53 0.48 17.12
CA ALA A 246 8.85 -0.55 17.91
C ALA A 246 8.23 -1.63 17.00
N ALA A 247 7.56 -1.24 15.91
CA ALA A 247 6.99 -2.17 14.95
C ALA A 247 8.07 -3.07 14.32
N ILE A 248 9.14 -2.46 13.80
CA ILE A 248 10.26 -3.21 13.19
C ILE A 248 10.93 -4.11 14.23
N ALA A 249 11.22 -3.59 15.43
CA ALA A 249 11.89 -4.35 16.48
C ALA A 249 11.03 -5.53 16.96
N THR A 250 9.73 -5.31 17.21
CA THR A 250 8.80 -6.38 17.62
C THR A 250 8.77 -7.48 16.58
N ASN A 251 8.61 -7.09 15.34
CA ASN A 251 8.54 -7.98 14.22
C ASN A 251 9.83 -8.82 14.07
N VAL A 252 11.01 -8.17 14.06
CA VAL A 252 12.31 -8.86 13.99
C VAL A 252 12.49 -9.81 15.19
N VAL A 253 12.15 -9.37 16.40
CA VAL A 253 12.29 -10.20 17.61
C VAL A 253 11.37 -11.41 17.56
N VAL A 254 10.10 -11.22 17.19
CA VAL A 254 9.13 -12.32 17.10
C VAL A 254 9.59 -13.35 16.07
N ASN A 255 9.95 -12.91 14.87
CA ASN A 255 10.33 -13.85 13.80
C ASN A 255 11.67 -14.54 14.00
N LEU A 256 12.66 -13.89 14.66
CA LEU A 256 13.97 -14.50 14.86
C LEU A 256 14.05 -15.38 16.12
N ASN A 257 13.35 -15.01 17.19
CA ASN A 257 13.54 -15.66 18.49
C ASN A 257 12.33 -16.47 18.98
N PHE A 258 11.15 -16.21 18.42
CA PHE A 258 9.89 -16.74 18.93
C PHE A 258 8.98 -17.29 17.83
N ALA A 259 9.53 -17.91 16.80
CA ALA A 259 8.75 -18.51 15.72
C ALA A 259 7.61 -19.46 16.20
N GLY A 260 7.76 -20.09 17.36
CA GLY A 260 6.70 -20.89 17.99
C GLY A 260 5.69 -20.09 18.83
N LEU A 261 5.86 -18.76 18.99
CA LEU A 261 4.88 -17.89 19.65
C LEU A 261 3.78 -17.48 18.67
N ALA A 262 4.10 -17.31 17.41
CA ALA A 262 3.15 -17.06 16.33
C ALA A 262 2.09 -18.16 16.27
N ASP A 263 2.50 -19.43 16.35
CA ASP A 263 1.58 -20.59 16.41
C ASP A 263 0.63 -20.56 17.62
N ARG A 264 1.04 -19.93 18.73
CA ARG A 264 0.22 -19.83 19.96
C ARG A 264 -0.62 -18.55 20.03
N PHE A 265 -0.19 -17.50 19.40
CA PHE A 265 -0.82 -16.17 19.45
C PHE A 265 -0.90 -15.58 18.04
N PRO A 266 -1.90 -15.97 17.24
CA PRO A 266 -2.02 -15.55 15.84
C PRO A 266 -2.19 -14.04 15.61
N PHE A 267 -2.26 -13.23 16.70
CA PHE A 267 -2.25 -11.76 16.63
C PHE A 267 -0.85 -11.13 16.76
N ILE A 268 0.20 -11.95 16.86
CA ILE A 268 1.58 -11.46 17.04
C ILE A 268 2.37 -11.52 15.73
N GLU A 269 1.80 -12.14 14.70
CA GLU A 269 2.36 -12.18 13.34
C GLU A 269 2.39 -10.84 12.62
#